data_f0ff7635b82ba3cbc584e99995df6b71
#
_entry.id   f0ff7635b82ba3cbc584e99995df6b71
#
_cell.length_a   1.000
_cell.length_b   1.000
_cell.length_c   1.000
_cell.angle_alpha   90.00
_cell.angle_beta   90.00
_cell.angle_gamma   90.00
#
_symmetry.space_group_name_H-M   'P 1'
#
loop_
_entity.id
_entity.type
_entity.pdbx_description
1 polymer ?
#
loop_
_entity_poly.entity_id
_entity_poly.type
_entity_poly.pdbx_seq_one_letter_code
_entity_poly.pdbx_strand_id
1 'polypeptide(L)'
;MNPLPEGIEMVKDNQSVPGQDGQMRRVTGLNTDQEGQITYTSDSSVRAHSIRNEKLHHVARSLRTPELFGHTAGGEVLVVGWGSSRGAIEEAISMAAAEGLPVAGLHLKIVYPLSLELQEIFSRFKKVVTVEVAYGDALKSAPLAMLLRDETLVDIKSLIAEPSGRPLKPRKILNLVKEIL
;
A
#
# COMPACT_ATOMS: atom_id res chain seq x y z
N MET A 1 3.56 12.28 -20.02
CA MET A 1 4.36 11.89 -18.86
C MET A 1 4.13 12.92 -17.79
N ASN A 2 3.70 12.53 -16.59
CA ASN A 2 3.67 13.47 -15.47
C ASN A 2 5.12 13.80 -15.08
N PRO A 3 5.44 15.09 -14.84
CA PRO A 3 6.76 15.45 -14.35
C PRO A 3 7.02 14.73 -13.01
N LEU A 4 8.26 14.31 -12.80
CA LEU A 4 8.68 13.78 -11.51
C LEU A 4 8.46 14.86 -10.42
N PRO A 5 8.11 14.47 -9.19
CA PRO A 5 8.01 15.42 -8.08
C PRO A 5 9.30 16.23 -7.93
N GLU A 6 9.18 17.51 -7.60
CA GLU A 6 10.33 18.37 -7.30
C GLU A 6 11.18 17.73 -6.19
N GLY A 7 12.49 17.70 -6.39
CA GLY A 7 13.46 17.14 -5.45
C GLY A 7 13.93 15.71 -5.77
N ILE A 8 13.37 15.05 -6.78
CA ILE A 8 14.00 13.85 -7.32
C ILE A 8 15.01 14.30 -8.38
N GLU A 9 16.23 14.57 -7.97
CA GLU A 9 17.35 14.58 -8.90
C GLU A 9 17.53 13.17 -9.44
N MET A 10 16.95 12.94 -10.59
CA MET A 10 17.37 11.79 -11.39
C MET A 10 18.88 11.97 -11.64
N VAL A 11 19.66 10.97 -11.32
CA VAL A 11 21.06 10.90 -11.77
C VAL A 11 20.99 10.99 -13.29
N LYS A 12 21.11 12.20 -13.82
CA LYS A 12 20.88 12.53 -15.23
C LYS A 12 21.86 11.83 -16.17
N ASP A 13 22.99 11.38 -15.64
CA ASP A 13 24.15 11.03 -16.45
C ASP A 13 24.18 9.59 -16.95
N ASN A 14 23.24 8.72 -16.52
CA ASN A 14 23.28 7.30 -16.90
C ASN A 14 21.96 6.73 -17.44
N GLN A 15 21.02 7.56 -17.88
CA GLN A 15 19.77 7.07 -18.47
C GLN A 15 19.80 7.20 -20.00
N SER A 16 20.36 6.19 -20.65
CA SER A 16 20.15 6.03 -22.09
C SER A 16 18.70 5.57 -22.35
N VAL A 17 18.07 6.19 -23.34
CA VAL A 17 16.79 5.71 -23.86
C VAL A 17 17.05 4.46 -24.70
N PRO A 18 16.29 3.36 -24.54
CA PRO A 18 16.43 2.18 -25.38
C PRO A 18 16.34 2.56 -26.88
N GLY A 19 17.34 2.15 -27.66
CA GLY A 19 17.43 2.46 -29.09
C GLY A 19 18.11 3.79 -29.43
N GLN A 20 18.64 4.54 -28.49
CA GLN A 20 19.39 5.77 -28.74
C GLN A 20 20.79 5.44 -29.29
N ASP A 21 21.15 6.04 -30.43
CA ASP A 21 22.44 5.82 -31.05
C ASP A 21 23.62 6.18 -30.15
N GLY A 22 24.65 5.34 -30.16
CA GLY A 22 25.87 5.54 -29.37
C GLY A 22 25.75 5.30 -27.88
N GLN A 23 24.56 4.90 -27.39
CA GLN A 23 24.33 4.64 -25.98
C GLN A 23 23.96 3.18 -25.70
N MET A 24 24.95 2.35 -25.49
CA MET A 24 24.75 0.99 -25.01
C MET A 24 24.81 0.95 -23.48
N ARG A 25 23.77 0.45 -22.84
CA ARG A 25 23.72 0.29 -21.40
C ARG A 25 23.65 -1.18 -21.01
N ARG A 26 24.52 -1.59 -20.11
CA ARG A 26 24.43 -2.89 -19.47
C ARG A 26 23.45 -2.80 -18.31
N VAL A 27 22.37 -3.56 -18.34
CA VAL A 27 21.43 -3.69 -17.24
C VAL A 27 21.65 -5.05 -16.58
N THR A 28 21.97 -5.05 -15.30
CA THR A 28 22.17 -6.26 -14.48
C THR A 28 21.38 -6.15 -13.20
N GLY A 29 21.15 -7.25 -12.49
CA GLY A 29 20.60 -7.24 -11.15
C GLY A 29 21.62 -6.91 -10.04
N LEU A 30 22.83 -6.51 -10.40
CA LEU A 30 23.92 -6.22 -9.48
C LEU A 30 24.05 -4.72 -9.21
N ASN A 31 24.67 -4.36 -8.08
CA ASN A 31 24.98 -2.97 -7.77
C ASN A 31 26.08 -2.46 -8.71
N THR A 32 25.97 -1.19 -9.05
CA THR A 32 26.96 -0.50 -9.88
C THR A 32 27.55 0.70 -9.14
N ASP A 33 28.72 1.11 -9.54
CA ASP A 33 29.32 2.40 -9.16
C ASP A 33 28.64 3.58 -9.88
N GLN A 34 29.21 4.76 -9.74
CA GLN A 34 28.68 5.98 -10.38
C GLN A 34 28.82 5.97 -11.89
N GLU A 35 29.81 5.27 -12.40
CA GLU A 35 30.12 5.10 -13.82
C GLU A 35 29.30 3.96 -14.47
N GLY A 36 28.46 3.27 -13.68
CA GLY A 36 27.61 2.17 -14.13
C GLY A 36 28.35 0.83 -14.26
N GLN A 37 29.57 0.71 -13.71
CA GLN A 37 30.31 -0.55 -13.67
C GLN A 37 29.88 -1.41 -12.50
N ILE A 38 29.82 -2.73 -12.69
CA ILE A 38 29.48 -3.66 -11.63
C ILE A 38 30.55 -3.58 -10.53
N THR A 39 30.08 -3.46 -9.28
CA THR A 39 30.94 -3.40 -8.10
C THR A 39 30.44 -4.32 -6.99
N TYR A 40 31.41 -4.89 -6.26
CA TYR A 40 31.15 -5.78 -5.12
C TYR A 40 31.64 -5.21 -3.79
N THR A 41 31.99 -3.91 -3.77
CA THR A 41 32.46 -3.27 -2.53
C THR A 41 31.30 -3.00 -1.58
N SER A 42 31.59 -3.05 -0.28
CA SER A 42 30.62 -2.75 0.78
C SER A 42 30.04 -1.35 0.63
N ASP A 43 30.88 -0.35 0.38
CA ASP A 43 30.48 1.06 0.27
C ASP A 43 29.52 1.28 -0.90
N SER A 44 29.78 0.69 -2.06
CA SER A 44 28.89 0.74 -3.21
C SER A 44 27.55 0.07 -2.93
N SER A 45 27.56 -1.03 -2.18
CA SER A 45 26.33 -1.72 -1.78
C SER A 45 25.49 -0.85 -0.84
N VAL A 46 26.08 -0.30 0.22
CA VAL A 46 25.39 0.59 1.16
C VAL A 46 24.83 1.80 0.43
N ARG A 47 25.62 2.47 -0.42
CA ARG A 47 25.18 3.61 -1.21
C ARG A 47 24.00 3.27 -2.11
N ALA A 48 24.05 2.15 -2.83
CA ALA A 48 22.98 1.74 -3.72
C ALA A 48 21.67 1.46 -2.96
N HIS A 49 21.76 0.87 -1.77
CA HIS A 49 20.59 0.68 -0.90
C HIS A 49 20.03 2.01 -0.38
N SER A 50 20.89 2.94 0.06
CA SER A 50 20.49 4.26 0.54
C SER A 50 19.73 5.03 -0.56
N ILE A 51 20.26 5.08 -1.78
CA ILE A 51 19.60 5.77 -2.90
C ILE A 51 18.22 5.15 -3.21
N ARG A 52 18.12 3.82 -3.20
CA ARG A 52 16.83 3.15 -3.42
C ARG A 52 15.81 3.47 -2.34
N ASN A 53 16.22 3.48 -1.07
CA ASN A 53 15.33 3.83 0.04
C ASN A 53 14.93 5.30 0.02
N GLU A 54 15.88 6.20 -0.23
CA GLU A 54 15.60 7.63 -0.36
C GLU A 54 14.55 7.91 -1.44
N LYS A 55 14.66 7.24 -2.59
CA LYS A 55 13.65 7.32 -3.64
C LYS A 55 12.26 6.90 -3.13
N LEU A 56 12.15 5.84 -2.35
CA LEU A 56 10.88 5.40 -1.78
C LEU A 56 10.31 6.41 -0.77
N HIS A 57 11.16 7.06 0.04
CA HIS A 57 10.73 8.14 0.92
C HIS A 57 10.21 9.36 0.15
N HIS A 58 10.83 9.71 -0.99
CA HIS A 58 10.29 10.76 -1.87
C HIS A 58 8.93 10.38 -2.44
N VAL A 59 8.77 9.14 -2.87
CA VAL A 59 7.47 8.64 -3.34
C VAL A 59 6.42 8.73 -2.23
N ALA A 60 6.73 8.25 -1.01
CA ALA A 60 5.81 8.31 0.12
C ALA A 60 5.29 9.74 0.40
N ARG A 61 6.22 10.72 0.39
CA ARG A 61 5.86 12.14 0.57
C ARG A 61 5.03 12.73 -0.58
N SER A 62 5.08 12.14 -1.77
CA SER A 62 4.31 12.60 -2.94
C SER A 62 2.95 11.91 -3.10
N LEU A 63 2.66 10.90 -2.28
CA LEU A 63 1.37 10.23 -2.33
C LEU A 63 0.27 11.17 -1.84
N ARG A 64 -0.87 11.09 -2.51
CA ARG A 64 -2.08 11.76 -2.02
C ARG A 64 -2.63 11.02 -0.82
N THR A 65 -3.20 11.76 0.12
CA THR A 65 -3.97 11.19 1.24
C THR A 65 -5.01 10.21 0.70
N PRO A 66 -5.06 8.97 1.18
CA PRO A 66 -6.06 8.01 0.74
C PRO A 66 -7.47 8.48 1.10
N GLU A 67 -8.39 8.37 0.14
CA GLU A 67 -9.79 8.79 0.32
C GLU A 67 -10.59 7.73 1.07
N LEU A 68 -11.29 8.17 2.10
CA LEU A 68 -12.28 7.38 2.81
C LEU A 68 -13.63 7.46 2.11
N PHE A 69 -14.44 6.43 2.24
CA PHE A 69 -15.83 6.41 1.81
C PHE A 69 -16.74 5.80 2.91
N GLY A 70 -18.03 6.14 2.90
CA GLY A 70 -18.95 5.82 3.98
C GLY A 70 -18.87 6.81 5.14
N HIS A 71 -18.77 6.37 6.37
CA HIS A 71 -18.74 7.23 7.56
C HIS A 71 -17.33 7.80 7.81
N THR A 72 -16.96 8.82 7.02
CA THR A 72 -15.57 9.32 6.87
C THR A 72 -15.04 10.15 8.03
N ALA A 73 -15.91 10.66 8.90
CA ALA A 73 -15.50 11.50 10.03
C ALA A 73 -14.75 10.73 11.15
N GLY A 74 -14.79 9.41 11.10
CA GLY A 74 -14.36 8.49 12.13
C GLY A 74 -15.53 7.61 12.58
N GLY A 75 -15.31 6.58 13.37
CA GLY A 75 -16.40 5.69 13.78
C GLY A 75 -15.96 4.40 14.44
N GLU A 76 -16.82 3.40 14.37
CA GLU A 76 -16.58 2.12 15.02
C GLU A 76 -15.56 1.26 14.24
N VAL A 77 -15.75 1.15 12.91
CA VAL A 77 -14.96 0.23 12.08
C VAL A 77 -14.48 0.91 10.80
N LEU A 78 -13.21 0.75 10.49
CA LEU A 78 -12.62 1.03 9.19
C LEU A 78 -12.26 -0.28 8.49
N VAL A 79 -12.80 -0.50 7.30
CA VAL A 79 -12.48 -1.64 6.43
C VAL A 79 -11.45 -1.22 5.40
N VAL A 80 -10.25 -1.80 5.45
CA VAL A 80 -9.15 -1.49 4.54
C VAL A 80 -8.96 -2.63 3.55
N GLY A 81 -8.82 -2.29 2.27
CA GLY A 81 -8.51 -3.26 1.23
C GLY A 81 -7.58 -2.73 0.16
N TRP A 82 -7.18 -3.59 -0.78
CA TRP A 82 -6.31 -3.27 -1.91
C TRP A 82 -6.65 -4.13 -3.12
N GLY A 83 -6.11 -3.76 -4.27
CA GLY A 83 -6.27 -4.53 -5.50
C GLY A 83 -7.73 -4.74 -5.90
N SER A 84 -8.11 -5.97 -6.21
CA SER A 84 -9.45 -6.33 -6.69
C SER A 84 -10.55 -6.32 -5.63
N SER A 85 -10.24 -6.07 -4.36
CA SER A 85 -11.22 -6.03 -3.27
C SER A 85 -12.10 -4.78 -3.28
N ARG A 86 -11.72 -3.73 -4.04
CA ARG A 86 -12.34 -2.40 -4.02
C ARG A 86 -13.85 -2.43 -4.15
N GLY A 87 -14.37 -2.97 -5.26
CA GLY A 87 -15.81 -2.93 -5.54
C GLY A 87 -16.65 -3.65 -4.48
N ALA A 88 -16.15 -4.79 -3.96
CA ALA A 88 -16.84 -5.52 -2.92
C ALA A 88 -16.89 -4.75 -1.59
N ILE A 89 -15.82 -4.02 -1.25
CA ILE A 89 -15.80 -3.18 -0.05
C ILE A 89 -16.69 -1.97 -0.25
N GLU A 90 -16.61 -1.25 -1.37
CA GLU A 90 -17.45 -0.08 -1.65
C GLU A 90 -18.96 -0.43 -1.54
N GLU A 91 -19.36 -1.55 -2.12
CA GLU A 91 -20.75 -2.01 -2.02
C GLU A 91 -21.12 -2.39 -0.58
N ALA A 92 -20.26 -3.10 0.15
CA ALA A 92 -20.52 -3.46 1.55
C ALA A 92 -20.67 -2.21 2.44
N ILE A 93 -19.83 -1.20 2.25
CA ILE A 93 -19.90 0.07 3.00
C ILE A 93 -21.16 0.86 2.61
N SER A 94 -21.55 0.86 1.34
CA SER A 94 -22.82 1.47 0.90
C SER A 94 -24.02 0.80 1.58
N MET A 95 -24.02 -0.53 1.67
CA MET A 95 -25.08 -1.27 2.40
C MET A 95 -25.05 -0.95 3.90
N ALA A 96 -23.88 -0.83 4.52
CA ALA A 96 -23.73 -0.43 5.92
C ALA A 96 -24.29 0.99 6.16
N ALA A 97 -24.00 1.92 5.27
CA ALA A 97 -24.52 3.29 5.33
C ALA A 97 -26.05 3.33 5.22
N ALA A 98 -26.66 2.52 4.34
CA ALA A 98 -28.09 2.40 4.21
C ALA A 98 -28.78 1.87 5.50
N GLU A 99 -28.04 1.13 6.33
CA GLU A 99 -28.49 0.65 7.65
C GLU A 99 -28.10 1.60 8.79
N GLY A 100 -27.48 2.75 8.50
CA GLY A 100 -27.07 3.73 9.53
C GLY A 100 -25.86 3.32 10.37
N LEU A 101 -25.07 2.35 9.90
CA LEU A 101 -23.91 1.85 10.66
C LEU A 101 -22.70 2.79 10.52
N PRO A 102 -21.96 3.10 11.61
CA PRO A 102 -20.81 4.00 11.60
C PRO A 102 -19.54 3.31 11.09
N VAL A 103 -19.57 2.90 9.82
CA VAL A 103 -18.50 2.13 9.16
C VAL A 103 -17.95 2.92 7.97
N ALA A 104 -16.64 2.94 7.84
CA ALA A 104 -15.95 3.51 6.68
C ALA A 104 -15.16 2.44 5.93
N GLY A 105 -14.85 2.75 4.69
CA GLY A 105 -13.93 1.98 3.86
C GLY A 105 -12.76 2.82 3.38
N LEU A 106 -11.64 2.18 3.15
CA LEU A 106 -10.44 2.73 2.57
C LEU A 106 -9.82 1.72 1.59
N HIS A 107 -9.48 2.18 0.39
CA HIS A 107 -8.85 1.33 -0.60
C HIS A 107 -7.47 1.85 -0.97
N LEU A 108 -6.45 1.05 -0.72
CA LEU A 108 -5.06 1.36 -1.06
C LEU A 108 -4.77 1.01 -2.51
N LYS A 109 -4.39 1.98 -3.32
CA LYS A 109 -3.89 1.77 -4.67
C LYS A 109 -2.41 1.42 -4.67
N ILE A 110 -1.67 1.95 -3.71
CA ILE A 110 -0.24 1.72 -3.50
C ILE A 110 -0.08 1.16 -2.11
N VAL A 111 0.53 -0.02 -2.02
CA VAL A 111 0.76 -0.72 -0.74
C VAL A 111 2.20 -0.57 -0.24
N TYR A 112 3.11 -0.07 -1.10
CA TYR A 112 4.47 0.24 -0.69
C TYR A 112 5.11 1.25 -1.67
N PRO A 113 5.69 2.37 -1.17
CA PRO A 113 5.57 2.82 0.21
C PRO A 113 4.13 3.21 0.55
N LEU A 114 3.77 3.16 1.83
CA LEU A 114 2.46 3.60 2.30
C LEU A 114 2.38 5.13 2.42
N SER A 115 1.16 5.66 2.38
CA SER A 115 0.90 7.08 2.70
C SER A 115 1.21 7.36 4.17
N LEU A 116 1.85 8.49 4.44
CA LEU A 116 2.26 8.90 5.78
C LEU A 116 1.08 9.25 6.69
N GLU A 117 -0.09 9.54 6.12
CA GLU A 117 -1.29 9.91 6.87
C GLU A 117 -2.10 8.71 7.40
N LEU A 118 -1.71 7.47 7.07
CA LEU A 118 -2.49 6.29 7.45
C LEU A 118 -2.64 6.13 8.95
N GLN A 119 -1.61 6.40 9.74
CA GLN A 119 -1.68 6.30 11.19
C GLN A 119 -2.72 7.27 11.76
N GLU A 120 -2.75 8.51 11.30
CA GLU A 120 -3.74 9.51 11.70
C GLU A 120 -5.14 9.10 11.26
N ILE A 121 -5.30 8.61 10.02
CA ILE A 121 -6.59 8.11 9.51
C ILE A 121 -7.10 6.97 10.40
N PHE A 122 -6.26 6.00 10.71
CA PHE A 122 -6.64 4.83 11.50
C PHE A 122 -7.02 5.18 12.93
N SER A 123 -6.36 6.16 13.55
CA SER A 123 -6.65 6.62 14.91
C SER A 123 -8.05 7.18 15.10
N ARG A 124 -8.75 7.53 14.03
CA ARG A 124 -10.14 8.02 14.07
C ARG A 124 -11.18 6.91 14.24
N PHE A 125 -10.76 5.64 14.17
CA PHE A 125 -11.66 4.49 14.25
C PHE A 125 -11.29 3.60 15.44
N LYS A 126 -12.30 3.01 16.09
CA LYS A 126 -12.07 2.10 17.22
C LYS A 126 -11.46 0.77 16.78
N LYS A 127 -11.83 0.30 15.59
CA LYS A 127 -11.34 -0.95 15.00
C LYS A 127 -10.93 -0.71 13.55
N VAL A 128 -9.74 -1.18 13.19
CA VAL A 128 -9.28 -1.21 11.81
C VAL A 128 -9.12 -2.66 11.37
N VAL A 129 -9.76 -3.03 10.28
CA VAL A 129 -9.73 -4.41 9.77
C VAL A 129 -9.40 -4.46 8.29
N THR A 130 -8.79 -5.55 7.83
CA THR A 130 -8.48 -5.75 6.42
C THR A 130 -9.40 -6.77 5.75
N VAL A 131 -9.66 -6.53 4.47
CA VAL A 131 -10.33 -7.47 3.56
C VAL A 131 -9.44 -7.68 2.34
N GLU A 132 -8.94 -8.90 2.19
CA GLU A 132 -7.97 -9.21 1.13
C GLU A 132 -8.10 -10.63 0.60
N VAL A 133 -7.75 -10.82 -0.67
CA VAL A 133 -7.65 -12.13 -1.32
C VAL A 133 -6.23 -12.65 -1.12
N ALA A 134 -5.93 -13.08 0.09
CA ALA A 134 -4.62 -13.59 0.50
C ALA A 134 -4.78 -14.62 1.62
N TYR A 135 -3.76 -15.42 1.84
CA TYR A 135 -3.79 -16.42 2.93
C TYR A 135 -3.56 -15.75 4.29
N GLY A 136 -4.41 -16.11 5.24
CA GLY A 136 -4.26 -15.83 6.66
C GLY A 136 -5.04 -16.86 7.48
N ASP A 137 -4.63 -17.09 8.70
CA ASP A 137 -5.28 -18.01 9.64
C ASP A 137 -5.20 -17.49 11.09
N ALA A 138 -5.58 -18.32 12.04
CA ALA A 138 -5.56 -17.96 13.47
C ALA A 138 -4.15 -17.68 14.02
N LEU A 139 -3.10 -18.22 13.38
CA LEU A 139 -1.70 -18.06 13.77
C LEU A 139 -0.99 -16.97 12.99
N LYS A 140 -1.48 -16.64 11.79
CA LYS A 140 -0.85 -15.71 10.87
C LYS A 140 -1.89 -14.81 10.20
N SER A 141 -1.81 -13.52 10.50
CA SER A 141 -2.59 -12.51 9.76
C SER A 141 -2.21 -12.48 8.29
N ALA A 142 -3.14 -12.04 7.47
CA ALA A 142 -2.88 -11.82 6.05
C ALA A 142 -1.85 -10.68 5.81
N PRO A 143 -1.14 -10.69 4.67
CA PRO A 143 0.00 -9.81 4.41
C PRO A 143 -0.31 -8.31 4.57
N LEU A 144 -1.47 -7.83 4.11
CA LEU A 144 -1.82 -6.42 4.27
C LEU A 144 -1.97 -6.03 5.73
N ALA A 145 -2.67 -6.84 6.54
CA ALA A 145 -2.81 -6.55 7.97
C ALA A 145 -1.45 -6.54 8.69
N MET A 146 -0.53 -7.42 8.31
CA MET A 146 0.84 -7.43 8.85
C MET A 146 1.60 -6.17 8.48
N LEU A 147 1.59 -5.79 7.21
CA LEU A 147 2.27 -4.59 6.71
C LEU A 147 1.73 -3.32 7.39
N LEU A 148 0.41 -3.18 7.44
CA LEU A 148 -0.21 -1.99 8.04
C LEU A 148 0.07 -1.88 9.54
N ARG A 149 0.10 -3.01 10.28
CA ARG A 149 0.48 -3.00 11.71
C ARG A 149 1.92 -2.57 11.92
N ASP A 150 2.83 -3.09 11.11
CA ASP A 150 4.26 -2.77 11.21
C ASP A 150 4.50 -1.28 10.95
N GLU A 151 3.92 -0.75 9.89
CA GLU A 151 4.14 0.62 9.45
C GLU A 151 3.37 1.69 10.26
N THR A 152 2.25 1.32 10.91
CA THR A 152 1.40 2.30 11.61
C THR A 152 1.31 2.09 13.11
N LEU A 153 1.79 0.95 13.62
CA LEU A 153 1.71 0.52 15.03
C LEU A 153 0.26 0.49 15.58
N VAL A 154 -0.72 0.34 14.70
CA VAL A 154 -2.14 0.21 15.05
C VAL A 154 -2.51 -1.28 15.11
N ASP A 155 -3.36 -1.69 16.08
CA ASP A 155 -3.88 -3.06 16.12
C ASP A 155 -4.87 -3.28 14.97
N ILE A 156 -4.42 -3.95 13.93
CA ILE A 156 -5.19 -4.24 12.71
C ILE A 156 -5.38 -5.73 12.58
N LYS A 157 -6.63 -6.17 12.38
CA LYS A 157 -6.98 -7.58 12.24
C LYS A 157 -7.44 -7.89 10.82
N SER A 158 -7.17 -9.11 10.35
CA SER A 158 -7.77 -9.59 9.10
C SER A 158 -9.21 -9.98 9.35
N LEU A 159 -10.15 -9.25 8.75
CA LEU A 159 -11.57 -9.60 8.77
C LEU A 159 -11.87 -10.72 7.77
N ILE A 160 -11.30 -10.59 6.56
CA ILE A 160 -11.33 -11.61 5.52
C ILE A 160 -9.92 -11.77 4.93
N ALA A 161 -9.45 -13.00 4.90
CA ALA A 161 -8.22 -13.42 4.27
C ALA A 161 -8.47 -14.75 3.55
N GLU A 162 -8.92 -14.70 2.30
CA GLU A 162 -9.35 -15.89 1.55
C GLU A 162 -8.68 -16.00 0.19
N PRO A 163 -7.73 -16.93 -0.01
CA PRO A 163 -7.07 -17.18 -1.29
C PRO A 163 -7.90 -18.14 -2.17
N SER A 164 -9.22 -18.01 -2.13
CA SER A 164 -10.12 -18.99 -2.75
C SER A 164 -10.22 -18.89 -4.28
N GLY A 165 -9.63 -17.85 -4.89
CA GLY A 165 -9.80 -17.53 -6.31
C GLY A 165 -11.22 -17.09 -6.70
N ARG A 166 -12.12 -16.95 -5.73
CA ARG A 166 -13.49 -16.49 -5.95
C ARG A 166 -13.61 -15.01 -5.62
N PRO A 167 -14.49 -14.25 -6.29
CA PRO A 167 -14.79 -12.87 -5.95
C PRO A 167 -15.28 -12.73 -4.50
N LEU A 168 -14.83 -11.69 -3.82
CA LEU A 168 -15.35 -11.31 -2.51
C LEU A 168 -16.83 -10.92 -2.61
N LYS A 169 -17.62 -11.36 -1.63
CA LYS A 169 -19.05 -11.05 -1.57
C LYS A 169 -19.31 -9.86 -0.64
N PRO A 170 -19.89 -8.75 -1.12
CA PRO A 170 -20.18 -7.58 -0.29
C PRO A 170 -20.99 -7.91 0.96
N ARG A 171 -22.02 -8.74 0.83
CA ARG A 171 -22.85 -9.16 1.97
C ARG A 171 -22.08 -9.95 3.04
N LYS A 172 -21.06 -10.73 2.64
CA LYS A 172 -20.19 -11.42 3.60
C LYS A 172 -19.37 -10.39 4.40
N ILE A 173 -18.81 -9.37 3.74
CA ILE A 173 -18.09 -8.29 4.39
C ILE A 173 -19.00 -7.58 5.39
N LEU A 174 -20.19 -7.17 4.96
CA LEU A 174 -21.17 -6.50 5.83
C LEU A 174 -21.52 -7.33 7.07
N ASN A 175 -21.82 -8.62 6.89
CA ASN A 175 -22.19 -9.48 8.02
C ASN A 175 -21.05 -9.59 9.05
N LEU A 176 -19.81 -9.81 8.61
CA LEU A 176 -18.66 -9.88 9.50
C LEU A 176 -18.35 -8.53 10.17
N VAL A 177 -18.58 -7.41 9.48
CA VAL A 177 -18.48 -6.08 10.10
C VAL A 177 -19.50 -5.91 11.20
N LYS A 178 -20.76 -6.38 11.01
CA LYS A 178 -21.80 -6.33 12.05
C LYS A 178 -21.47 -7.17 13.29
N GLU A 179 -20.79 -8.29 13.13
CA GLU A 179 -20.35 -9.15 14.24
C GLU A 179 -19.30 -8.48 15.13
N ILE A 180 -18.58 -7.51 14.60
CA ILE A 180 -17.51 -6.81 15.32
C ILE A 180 -17.90 -5.40 15.77
N LEU A 181 -19.07 -4.87 15.37
CA LEU A 181 -19.59 -3.60 15.87
C LEU A 181 -19.98 -3.73 17.33
#